data_77c994e6ff91f3129377a4ec8b6068ce
#
_entry.id   77c994e6ff91f3129377a4ec8b6068ce
#
_cell.length_a   1.000
_cell.length_b   1.000
_cell.length_c   1.000
_cell.angle_alpha   90.00
_cell.angle_beta   90.00
_cell.angle_gamma   90.00
#
_symmetry.space_group_name_H-M   'P 1'
#
loop_
_entity.id
_entity.type
_entity.pdbx_description
1 polymer ?
#
loop_
_entity_poly.entity_id
_entity_poly.type
_entity_poly.pdbx_seq_one_letter_code
_entity_poly.pdbx_strand_id
1 'polypeptide(L)'
;IANDDYMVTGYYKVGNSTYYFDENGLMKTGWFKINGEDYYAASSGAIQAQWVKSLSNWYYVDVDGKMVTGYQTINGAKYYFASSGLMQKDWFKINGEDYYAASSGTIQAQWVKSGRNWYYVDTDGKMVTGDYIIDGEVNRFDNQGLWMNQIN
;
A
#
# COMPACT_ATOMS: atom_id res chain seq x y z
N ILE A 1 36.26 18.04 -0.56
CA ILE A 1 36.49 18.08 -0.88
C ILE A 1 36.49 18.13 -1.76
N ALA A 2 36.52 18.03 -1.87
CA ALA A 2 36.74 17.97 -2.51
C ALA A 2 36.67 18.55 -3.61
N ASN A 3 36.39 18.54 -4.22
CA ASN A 3 36.45 18.99 -5.24
C ASN A 3 35.42 19.81 -5.49
N ASP A 4 35.53 20.88 -5.21
CA ASP A 4 34.52 21.74 -5.30
C ASP A 4 34.07 21.99 -6.66
N ASP A 5 34.75 21.50 -7.61
CA ASP A 5 34.34 21.75 -8.96
C ASP A 5 33.15 20.86 -9.32
N TYR A 6 32.86 19.88 -8.50
CA TYR A 6 31.78 19.00 -8.81
C TYR A 6 30.77 18.99 -7.72
N MET A 7 29.55 19.25 -8.04
CA MET A 7 28.47 19.15 -7.10
C MET A 7 27.61 18.00 -7.57
N VAL A 8 27.38 17.04 -6.71
CA VAL A 8 26.55 15.90 -7.05
C VAL A 8 25.09 16.30 -6.93
N THR A 9 24.30 15.99 -7.94
CA THR A 9 22.85 16.21 -7.89
C THR A 9 22.18 14.95 -8.41
N GLY A 10 20.94 14.75 -8.01
CA GLY A 10 20.18 13.58 -8.43
C GLY A 10 20.63 12.34 -7.70
N TYR A 11 20.30 11.19 -8.29
CA TYR A 11 20.66 9.92 -7.67
C TYR A 11 22.16 9.67 -7.81
N TYR A 12 22.75 9.21 -6.74
CA TYR A 12 24.17 8.95 -6.76
C TYR A 12 24.47 7.76 -5.86
N LYS A 13 25.22 6.80 -6.38
CA LYS A 13 25.50 5.59 -5.66
C LYS A 13 26.91 5.63 -5.05
N VAL A 14 27.00 5.33 -3.76
CA VAL A 14 28.26 5.29 -3.08
C VAL A 14 28.34 3.92 -2.41
N GLY A 15 29.26 3.08 -2.85
CA GLY A 15 29.34 1.73 -2.37
C GLY A 15 28.10 0.97 -2.82
N ASN A 16 27.37 0.39 -1.88
CA ASN A 16 26.19 -0.34 -2.21
C ASN A 16 24.92 0.45 -1.91
N SER A 17 25.04 1.71 -1.56
CA SER A 17 23.90 2.53 -1.18
C SER A 17 23.67 3.64 -2.19
N THR A 18 22.39 3.96 -2.40
CA THR A 18 21.99 5.01 -3.32
C THR A 18 21.42 6.17 -2.52
N TYR A 19 21.75 7.40 -2.93
CA TYR A 19 21.31 8.61 -2.25
C TYR A 19 20.76 9.58 -3.28
N TYR A 20 19.98 10.57 -2.84
CA TYR A 20 19.49 11.58 -3.74
C TYR A 20 19.91 12.95 -3.24
N PHE A 21 20.44 13.77 -4.14
CA PHE A 21 20.90 15.11 -3.82
C PHE A 21 20.07 16.11 -4.64
N ASP A 22 19.64 17.18 -3.99
CA ASP A 22 18.83 18.17 -4.70
C ASP A 22 19.73 19.04 -5.59
N GLU A 23 19.12 20.01 -6.25
CA GLU A 23 19.87 20.82 -7.20
C GLU A 23 20.91 21.72 -6.51
N ASN A 24 20.84 21.85 -5.20
CA ASN A 24 21.83 22.59 -4.44
C ASN A 24 22.90 21.67 -3.89
N GLY A 25 22.84 20.38 -4.23
CA GLY A 25 23.84 19.43 -3.75
C GLY A 25 23.57 18.89 -2.36
N LEU A 26 22.37 19.15 -1.81
CA LEU A 26 22.07 18.69 -0.46
C LEU A 26 21.42 17.32 -0.50
N MET A 27 21.94 16.42 0.34
CA MET A 27 21.39 15.06 0.41
C MET A 27 20.00 15.10 1.04
N LYS A 28 19.06 14.40 0.43
CA LYS A 28 17.70 14.37 0.96
C LYS A 28 17.54 13.22 1.93
N THR A 29 16.75 13.45 2.97
CA THR A 29 16.39 12.43 3.95
C THR A 29 14.90 12.63 4.27
N GLY A 30 14.23 11.58 4.71
CA GLY A 30 12.83 11.66 4.99
C GLY A 30 12.04 11.82 3.71
N TRP A 31 10.85 12.38 3.80
CA TRP A 31 10.00 12.59 2.63
C TRP A 31 10.48 13.81 1.85
N PHE A 32 10.49 13.70 0.54
CA PHE A 32 10.84 14.82 -0.33
C PHE A 32 10.15 14.62 -1.68
N LYS A 33 10.20 15.65 -2.52
CA LYS A 33 9.51 15.58 -3.80
C LYS A 33 10.48 15.69 -4.97
N ILE A 34 10.17 14.95 -6.02
CA ILE A 34 10.86 15.07 -7.28
C ILE A 34 9.76 15.25 -8.31
N ASN A 35 9.74 16.38 -8.99
CA ASN A 35 8.71 16.69 -9.99
C ASN A 35 7.31 16.50 -9.45
N GLY A 36 7.10 16.93 -8.21
CA GLY A 36 5.76 16.89 -7.62
C GLY A 36 5.35 15.57 -7.02
N GLU A 37 6.18 14.53 -7.14
CA GLU A 37 5.83 13.23 -6.60
C GLU A 37 6.63 12.94 -5.34
N ASP A 38 6.07 12.10 -4.48
CA ASP A 38 6.64 11.86 -3.17
C ASP A 38 7.67 10.74 -3.16
N TYR A 39 8.79 10.99 -2.50
CA TYR A 39 9.88 10.04 -2.36
C TYR A 39 10.33 10.01 -0.92
N TYR A 40 10.98 8.93 -0.54
CA TYR A 40 11.48 8.81 0.83
C TYR A 40 12.88 8.24 0.87
N ALA A 41 13.73 8.86 1.67
CA ALA A 41 15.07 8.33 1.95
C ALA A 41 15.16 8.14 3.46
N ALA A 42 15.90 7.10 3.88
CA ALA A 42 16.08 6.84 5.29
C ALA A 42 16.85 8.01 5.94
N SER A 43 16.91 8.02 7.26
CA SER A 43 17.60 9.09 7.97
C SER A 43 19.09 9.15 7.59
N SER A 44 19.64 8.03 7.11
CA SER A 44 21.02 7.99 6.63
C SER A 44 21.14 8.57 5.22
N GLY A 45 20.01 8.83 4.57
CA GLY A 45 19.96 9.24 3.18
C GLY A 45 19.84 8.08 2.23
N ALA A 46 19.94 6.85 2.71
CA ALA A 46 19.90 5.68 1.83
C ALA A 46 18.52 5.49 1.23
N ILE A 47 18.46 5.20 -0.07
CA ILE A 47 17.23 4.99 -0.79
C ILE A 47 17.11 3.53 -1.14
N GLN A 48 15.97 2.92 -0.78
CA GLN A 48 15.72 1.53 -1.06
C GLN A 48 14.24 1.26 -0.88
N ALA A 49 13.77 0.13 -1.37
CA ALA A 49 12.38 -0.25 -1.15
C ALA A 49 12.22 -0.51 0.34
N GLN A 50 11.17 0.08 0.92
CA GLN A 50 10.96 -0.11 2.35
C GLN A 50 9.59 0.39 2.79
N TRP A 51 9.15 -0.16 3.92
CA TRP A 51 7.93 0.34 4.56
C TRP A 51 8.28 1.59 5.34
N VAL A 52 7.39 2.56 5.34
CA VAL A 52 7.58 3.80 6.06
C VAL A 52 6.38 4.05 6.97
N LYS A 53 6.60 4.21 8.25
CA LYS A 53 5.53 4.51 9.18
C LYS A 53 5.59 5.99 9.52
N SER A 54 4.46 6.67 9.36
CA SER A 54 4.40 8.08 9.68
C SER A 54 3.18 8.24 10.59
N LEU A 55 3.43 8.55 11.85
CA LEU A 55 2.41 8.54 12.88
C LEU A 55 1.84 7.12 12.95
N SER A 56 0.56 6.92 12.75
CA SER A 56 -0.01 5.58 12.78
C SER A 56 -0.26 5.03 11.39
N ASN A 57 0.21 5.72 10.36
CA ASN A 57 -0.06 5.35 8.99
C ASN A 57 1.13 4.69 8.34
N TRP A 58 0.85 3.73 7.43
CA TRP A 58 1.91 3.03 6.73
C TRP A 58 1.91 3.37 5.25
N TYR A 59 3.10 3.48 4.70
CA TYR A 59 3.35 3.75 3.29
C TYR A 59 4.43 2.80 2.81
N TYR A 60 4.55 2.64 1.52
CA TYR A 60 5.64 1.83 0.98
C TYR A 60 6.30 2.59 -0.16
N VAL A 61 7.61 2.55 -0.22
CA VAL A 61 8.34 3.16 -1.32
C VAL A 61 9.11 2.08 -2.07
N ASP A 62 9.25 2.25 -3.38
CA ASP A 62 9.90 1.26 -4.22
C ASP A 62 11.42 1.45 -4.19
N VAL A 63 12.13 0.71 -5.06
CA VAL A 63 13.59 0.74 -5.06
C VAL A 63 14.16 2.11 -5.37
N ASP A 64 13.38 2.97 -6.02
CA ASP A 64 13.81 4.33 -6.32
C ASP A 64 13.38 5.30 -5.21
N GLY A 65 12.79 4.78 -4.16
CA GLY A 65 12.30 5.59 -3.07
C GLY A 65 10.96 6.22 -3.34
N LYS A 66 10.32 5.87 -4.47
CA LYS A 66 9.07 6.50 -4.84
C LYS A 66 7.89 5.88 -4.11
N MET A 67 7.01 6.71 -3.59
CA MET A 67 5.82 6.26 -2.89
C MET A 67 4.90 5.50 -3.84
N VAL A 68 4.44 4.32 -3.42
CA VAL A 68 3.56 3.51 -4.27
C VAL A 68 2.11 3.79 -3.95
N THR A 69 1.24 3.54 -4.95
CA THR A 69 -0.20 3.68 -4.79
C THR A 69 -0.84 2.48 -5.49
N GLY A 70 -2.12 2.25 -5.20
CA GLY A 70 -2.86 1.16 -5.83
C GLY A 70 -2.47 -0.19 -5.24
N TYR A 71 -2.77 -1.26 -5.97
CA TYR A 71 -2.43 -2.61 -5.53
C TYR A 71 -0.94 -2.85 -5.69
N GLN A 72 -0.35 -3.44 -4.66
CA GLN A 72 1.06 -3.78 -4.70
C GLN A 72 1.24 -5.14 -4.04
N THR A 73 2.12 -5.96 -4.59
CA THR A 73 2.49 -7.22 -3.97
C THR A 73 3.88 -7.04 -3.38
N ILE A 74 3.97 -7.19 -2.06
CA ILE A 74 5.22 -6.97 -1.35
C ILE A 74 5.52 -8.22 -0.57
N ASN A 75 6.64 -8.87 -0.89
CA ASN A 75 7.04 -10.12 -0.26
C ASN A 75 5.92 -11.15 -0.29
N GLY A 76 5.22 -11.23 -1.42
CA GLY A 76 4.19 -12.25 -1.61
C GLY A 76 2.82 -11.89 -1.06
N ALA A 77 2.67 -10.79 -0.38
CA ALA A 77 1.38 -10.37 0.16
C ALA A 77 0.86 -9.18 -0.60
N LYS A 78 -0.45 -9.12 -0.78
CA LYS A 78 -1.08 -8.06 -1.55
C LYS A 78 -1.59 -6.97 -0.61
N TYR A 79 -1.40 -5.72 -1.02
CA TYR A 79 -1.84 -4.55 -0.25
C TYR A 79 -2.46 -3.53 -1.20
N TYR A 80 -3.22 -2.62 -0.66
CA TYR A 80 -3.75 -1.52 -1.47
C TYR A 80 -3.41 -0.21 -0.80
N PHE A 81 -2.87 0.73 -1.59
CA PHE A 81 -2.50 2.05 -1.11
C PHE A 81 -3.37 3.08 -1.82
N ALA A 82 -3.95 4.00 -1.08
CA ALA A 82 -4.78 5.04 -1.65
C ALA A 82 -3.92 5.97 -2.50
N SER A 83 -4.55 6.90 -3.21
CA SER A 83 -3.79 7.85 -4.04
C SER A 83 -2.87 8.71 -3.20
N SER A 84 -3.13 8.83 -1.90
CA SER A 84 -2.26 9.56 -0.99
C SER A 84 -1.08 8.72 -0.54
N GLY A 85 -1.04 7.44 -0.93
CA GLY A 85 -0.01 6.51 -0.51
C GLY A 85 -0.36 5.78 0.78
N LEU A 86 -1.50 6.09 1.40
CA LEU A 86 -1.84 5.49 2.68
C LEU A 86 -2.29 4.05 2.49
N MET A 87 -1.65 3.12 3.20
CA MET A 87 -2.04 1.71 3.16
C MET A 87 -3.45 1.58 3.73
N GLN A 88 -4.32 0.89 3.00
CA GLN A 88 -5.70 0.69 3.43
C GLN A 88 -5.81 -0.56 4.28
N LYS A 89 -6.70 -0.52 5.26
CA LYS A 89 -6.97 -1.67 6.12
C LYS A 89 -8.42 -1.59 6.56
N ASP A 90 -8.96 -2.71 7.01
CA ASP A 90 -10.35 -2.82 7.38
C ASP A 90 -11.21 -2.49 6.15
N TRP A 91 -12.39 -1.96 6.32
CA TRP A 91 -13.24 -1.63 5.18
C TRP A 91 -12.81 -0.31 4.56
N PHE A 92 -12.74 -0.27 3.24
CA PHE A 92 -12.40 0.96 2.51
C PHE A 92 -13.10 0.90 1.15
N LYS A 93 -13.06 2.01 0.42
CA LYS A 93 -13.74 2.08 -0.86
C LYS A 93 -12.79 2.36 -2.00
N ILE A 94 -13.07 1.74 -3.14
CA ILE A 94 -12.38 2.06 -4.38
C ILE A 94 -13.49 2.33 -5.38
N ASN A 95 -13.55 3.53 -5.92
CA ASN A 95 -14.58 3.95 -6.86
C ASN A 95 -15.99 3.65 -6.34
N GLY A 96 -16.20 3.90 -5.08
CA GLY A 96 -17.52 3.74 -4.48
C GLY A 96 -17.89 2.34 -4.06
N GLU A 97 -17.04 1.35 -4.33
CA GLU A 97 -17.34 -0.02 -3.95
C GLU A 97 -16.54 -0.44 -2.73
N ASP A 98 -17.08 -1.41 -1.99
CA ASP A 98 -16.51 -1.79 -0.71
C ASP A 98 -15.44 -2.86 -0.82
N TYR A 99 -14.35 -2.65 -0.12
CA TYR A 99 -13.21 -3.57 -0.09
C TYR A 99 -12.77 -3.76 1.34
N TYR A 100 -12.08 -4.85 1.61
CA TYR A 100 -11.60 -5.12 2.96
C TYR A 100 -10.17 -5.66 2.92
N ALA A 101 -9.35 -5.13 3.81
CA ALA A 101 -8.01 -5.66 4.03
C ALA A 101 -7.90 -5.95 5.51
N ALA A 102 -7.10 -6.94 5.87
CA ALA A 102 -6.90 -7.27 7.28
C ALA A 102 -6.26 -6.08 8.00
N SER A 103 -6.21 -6.13 9.31
CA SER A 103 -5.62 -5.03 10.09
C SER A 103 -4.14 -4.83 9.75
N SER A 104 -3.50 -5.86 9.23
CA SER A 104 -2.11 -5.76 8.77
C SER A 104 -2.00 -5.11 7.41
N GLY A 105 -3.14 -4.89 6.75
CA GLY A 105 -3.18 -4.37 5.38
C GLY A 105 -3.22 -5.46 4.33
N THR A 106 -3.02 -6.73 4.70
CA THR A 106 -2.96 -7.79 3.69
C THR A 106 -4.34 -8.09 3.13
N ILE A 107 -4.38 -8.34 1.83
CA ILE A 107 -5.62 -8.58 1.11
C ILE A 107 -5.65 -10.01 0.60
N GLN A 108 -6.75 -10.70 0.89
CA GLN A 108 -6.95 -12.05 0.42
C GLN A 108 -8.43 -12.38 0.54
N ALA A 109 -8.87 -13.41 -0.14
CA ALA A 109 -10.26 -13.84 -0.03
C ALA A 109 -10.48 -14.32 1.40
N GLN A 110 -11.57 -13.86 2.01
CA GLN A 110 -11.84 -14.26 3.38
C GLN A 110 -13.22 -13.85 3.83
N TRP A 111 -13.71 -14.52 4.86
CA TRP A 111 -14.92 -14.12 5.53
C TRP A 111 -14.59 -12.98 6.49
N VAL A 112 -15.50 -12.03 6.58
CA VAL A 112 -15.31 -10.87 7.46
C VAL A 112 -16.55 -10.74 8.34
N LYS A 113 -16.37 -10.70 9.64
CA LYS A 113 -17.48 -10.51 10.56
C LYS A 113 -17.47 -9.07 11.03
N SER A 114 -18.60 -8.39 10.89
CA SER A 114 -18.73 -7.03 11.34
C SER A 114 -19.98 -6.95 12.18
N GLY A 115 -19.81 -6.79 13.48
CA GLY A 115 -20.93 -6.86 14.39
C GLY A 115 -21.49 -8.27 14.40
N ARG A 116 -22.75 -8.43 14.03
CA ARG A 116 -23.38 -9.73 13.96
C ARG A 116 -23.43 -10.25 12.55
N ASN A 117 -22.94 -9.47 11.61
CA ASN A 117 -23.12 -9.77 10.19
C ASN A 117 -21.88 -10.34 9.58
N TRP A 118 -22.06 -11.26 8.62
CA TRP A 118 -20.96 -11.85 7.91
C TRP A 118 -20.95 -11.39 6.46
N TYR A 119 -19.75 -11.16 5.95
CA TYR A 119 -19.50 -10.73 4.58
C TYR A 119 -18.39 -11.59 4.03
N TYR A 120 -18.26 -11.62 2.72
CA TYR A 120 -17.13 -12.31 2.11
C TYR A 120 -16.47 -11.37 1.10
N VAL A 121 -15.15 -11.37 1.07
CA VAL A 121 -14.42 -10.59 0.09
C VAL A 121 -13.59 -11.53 -0.77
N ASP A 122 -13.44 -11.18 -2.04
CA ASP A 122 -12.71 -12.04 -2.98
C ASP A 122 -11.20 -11.79 -2.89
N THR A 123 -10.44 -12.35 -3.83
CA THR A 123 -8.98 -12.26 -3.78
C THR A 123 -8.46 -10.84 -3.92
N ASP A 124 -9.29 -9.92 -4.44
CA ASP A 124 -8.90 -8.52 -4.55
C ASP A 124 -9.42 -7.73 -3.35
N GLY A 125 -10.01 -8.41 -2.40
CA GLY A 125 -10.58 -7.77 -1.24
C GLY A 125 -11.95 -7.19 -1.48
N LYS A 126 -12.53 -7.41 -2.67
CA LYS A 126 -13.81 -6.79 -2.99
C LYS A 126 -14.97 -7.55 -2.36
N MET A 127 -15.89 -6.83 -1.76
CA MET A 127 -17.07 -7.42 -1.13
C MET A 127 -17.94 -8.07 -2.21
N VAL A 128 -18.36 -9.32 -1.96
CA VAL A 128 -19.20 -10.02 -2.92
C VAL A 128 -20.68 -9.80 -2.61
N THR A 129 -21.51 -9.87 -3.65
CA THR A 129 -22.95 -9.76 -3.50
C THR A 129 -23.56 -10.84 -4.40
N GLY A 130 -24.82 -11.15 -4.15
CA GLY A 130 -25.49 -12.16 -4.95
C GLY A 130 -25.04 -13.55 -4.58
N ASP A 131 -25.16 -14.48 -5.51
CA ASP A 131 -24.76 -15.85 -5.28
C ASP A 131 -23.29 -15.99 -5.60
N TYR A 132 -22.53 -16.55 -4.68
CA TYR A 132 -21.09 -16.66 -4.85
C TYR A 132 -20.63 -18.01 -4.33
N ILE A 133 -19.79 -18.70 -5.08
CA ILE A 133 -19.34 -20.04 -4.72
C ILE A 133 -18.09 -19.95 -3.84
N ILE A 134 -18.17 -20.54 -2.64
CA ILE A 134 -17.06 -20.56 -1.71
C ILE A 134 -16.85 -21.99 -1.31
N ASP A 135 -15.66 -22.52 -1.56
CA ASP A 135 -15.32 -23.91 -1.25
C ASP A 135 -16.33 -24.88 -1.85
N GLY A 136 -16.74 -24.59 -3.07
CA GLY A 136 -17.64 -25.48 -3.81
C GLY A 136 -19.10 -25.33 -3.50
N GLU A 137 -19.47 -24.46 -2.57
CA GLU A 137 -20.87 -24.29 -2.22
C GLU A 137 -21.34 -22.89 -2.53
N VAL A 138 -22.62 -22.77 -2.94
CA VAL A 138 -23.19 -21.49 -3.28
C VAL A 138 -23.62 -20.79 -1.99
N ASN A 139 -23.12 -19.58 -1.81
CA ASN A 139 -23.51 -18.75 -0.69
C ASN A 139 -24.21 -17.52 -1.23
N ARG A 140 -25.24 -17.07 -0.55
CA ARG A 140 -26.03 -15.96 -1.03
C ARG A 140 -25.82 -14.73 -0.17
N PHE A 141 -25.55 -13.60 -0.83
CA PHE A 141 -25.34 -12.32 -0.17
C PHE A 141 -26.31 -11.30 -0.74
N ASP A 142 -26.81 -10.41 0.10
CA ASP A 142 -27.74 -9.41 -0.40
C ASP A 142 -26.97 -8.29 -1.12
N ASN A 143 -27.69 -7.25 -1.55
CA ASN A 143 -27.05 -6.18 -2.30
C ASN A 143 -26.08 -5.37 -1.49
N GLN A 144 -26.09 -5.53 -0.18
CA GLN A 144 -25.15 -4.83 0.68
C GLN A 144 -24.08 -5.76 1.20
N GLY A 145 -24.00 -6.95 0.61
CA GLY A 145 -22.97 -7.91 0.95
C GLY A 145 -23.25 -8.75 2.16
N LEU A 146 -24.46 -8.62 2.74
CA LEU A 146 -24.77 -9.36 3.94
C LEU A 146 -25.08 -10.82 3.62
N TRP A 147 -24.40 -11.72 4.31
CA TRP A 147 -24.59 -13.16 4.09
C TRP A 147 -25.97 -13.60 4.55
N MET A 148 -26.67 -14.32 3.72
CA MET A 148 -28.03 -14.70 3.96
C MET A 148 -28.27 -16.18 4.09
N ASN A 149 -27.21 -16.94 3.98
CA ASN A 149 -27.39 -18.36 3.90
C ASN A 149 -27.75 -19.13 5.09
N GLN A 150 -27.59 -18.56 6.19
CA GLN A 150 -27.78 -19.36 7.30
C GLN A 150 -29.16 -19.76 7.46
N ILE A 151 -29.88 -19.60 6.58
CA ILE A 151 -31.16 -19.94 6.73
C ILE A 151 -31.46 -21.15 6.43
N ASN A 152 -31.63 -21.76 6.43
CA ASN A 152 -31.97 -22.86 6.11
C ASN A 152 -32.46 -23.32 6.27
#